data_138a2d82db4d844fe4988fff6646a077
#
_entry.id   138a2d82db4d844fe4988fff6646a077
#
_cell.length_a   1.000
_cell.length_b   1.000
_cell.length_c   1.000
_cell.angle_alpha   90.00
_cell.angle_beta   90.00
_cell.angle_gamma   90.00
#
_symmetry.space_group_name_H-M   'P 1'
#
loop_
_entity.id
_entity.type
_entity.pdbx_description
1 polymer ?
#
loop_
_entity_poly.entity_id
_entity_poly.type
_entity_poly.pdbx_seq_one_letter_code
_entity_poly.pdbx_strand_id
1 'polypeptide(L)'
;MLTFYLKKPMIEIKLFRMATGEEVVAELVSEDETTVTIKNGLVVFPNQNQTVGFAPWALVPDKSNPELNVNRQHIVYITDVDPGVKGKYNEIYGSKLVTPEEKKLII
;
A
#
# COMPACT_ATOMS: atom_id res chain seq x y z
N MET A 1 16.30 -22.80 -3.17
CA MET A 1 16.32 -22.42 -3.19
C MET A 1 16.36 -21.45 -3.42
N LEU A 2 16.61 -21.25 -3.56
CA LEU A 2 16.68 -20.40 -3.80
C LEU A 2 16.12 -19.76 -4.51
N THR A 3 15.74 -19.97 -4.85
CA THR A 3 15.22 -19.48 -5.58
C THR A 3 14.36 -18.58 -5.34
N PHE A 4 14.03 -18.42 -4.75
CA PHE A 4 13.26 -17.65 -4.41
C PHE A 4 13.64 -16.52 -4.23
N TYR A 5 14.31 -16.28 -4.27
CA TYR A 5 14.58 -15.22 -4.10
C TYR A 5 14.76 -14.51 -5.09
N LEU A 6 14.84 -14.86 -5.76
CA LEU A 6 15.01 -14.33 -6.74
C LEU A 6 13.97 -13.64 -7.24
N LYS A 7 13.10 -13.87 -6.92
CA LYS A 7 12.10 -13.29 -7.25
C LYS A 7 12.19 -12.00 -6.96
N LYS A 8 12.13 -11.25 -7.69
CA LYS A 8 12.16 -10.03 -7.51
C LYS A 8 11.09 -9.60 -6.85
N PRO A 9 11.21 -8.79 -6.03
CA PRO A 9 10.13 -8.33 -5.25
C PRO A 9 9.13 -7.66 -6.14
N MET A 10 7.93 -8.13 -6.04
CA MET A 10 6.83 -7.46 -6.64
C MET A 10 6.17 -6.63 -5.59
N ILE A 11 5.71 -5.46 -5.96
CA ILE A 11 4.99 -4.61 -5.04
C ILE A 11 3.64 -5.24 -4.78
N GLU A 12 3.37 -5.55 -3.52
CA GLU A 12 2.07 -6.08 -3.12
C GLU A 12 1.26 -4.97 -2.50
N ILE A 13 0.16 -4.65 -3.11
CA ILE A 13 -0.77 -3.65 -2.60
C ILE A 13 -1.88 -4.39 -1.90
N LYS A 14 -2.07 -4.10 -0.62
CA LYS A 14 -3.03 -4.80 0.22
C LYS A 14 -3.94 -3.83 0.93
N LEU A 15 -5.05 -4.34 1.38
CA LEU A 15 -6.01 -3.59 2.19
C LEU A 15 -5.85 -4.03 3.64
N PHE A 16 -5.69 -3.06 4.51
CA PHE A 16 -5.50 -3.29 5.93
C PHE A 16 -6.67 -2.66 6.68
N ARG A 17 -7.39 -3.46 7.45
CA ARG A 17 -8.40 -2.91 8.34
C ARG A 17 -7.75 -2.70 9.69
N MET A 18 -7.73 -1.46 10.12
CA MET A 18 -7.10 -1.13 11.40
C MET A 18 -8.08 -1.29 12.54
N ALA A 19 -7.56 -1.56 13.73
CA ALA A 19 -8.40 -1.75 14.92
C ALA A 19 -9.24 -0.51 15.22
N THR A 20 -8.77 0.66 14.81
CA THR A 20 -9.50 1.90 15.01
C THR A 20 -10.60 2.12 13.97
N GLY A 21 -10.73 1.23 13.00
CA GLY A 21 -11.86 1.24 12.08
C GLY A 21 -11.58 1.69 10.67
N GLU A 22 -10.44 2.32 10.42
CA GLU A 22 -10.18 2.77 9.06
C GLU A 22 -9.65 1.65 8.20
N GLU A 23 -9.85 1.79 6.90
CA GLU A 23 -9.28 0.89 5.91
C GLU A 23 -8.15 1.61 5.20
N VAL A 24 -6.99 0.97 5.13
CA VAL A 24 -5.78 1.57 4.56
C VAL A 24 -5.33 0.69 3.41
N VAL A 25 -5.09 1.30 2.26
CA VAL A 25 -4.49 0.61 1.12
C VAL A 25 -3.03 1.03 1.10
N ALA A 26 -2.14 0.06 1.05
CA ALA A 26 -0.72 0.35 1.14
C ALA A 26 0.09 -0.75 0.48
N GLU A 27 1.34 -0.43 0.20
CA GLU A 27 2.29 -1.44 -0.26
C GLU A 27 2.78 -2.23 0.95
N LEU A 28 2.67 -3.53 0.87
CA LEU A 28 3.18 -4.41 1.91
C LEU A 28 4.65 -4.66 1.62
N VAL A 29 5.52 -4.18 2.48
CA VAL A 29 6.95 -4.31 2.29
C VAL A 29 7.45 -5.60 2.92
N SER A 30 7.06 -5.85 4.16
CA SER A 30 7.47 -7.05 4.87
C SER A 30 6.57 -7.23 6.08
N GLU A 31 6.61 -8.41 6.66
CA GLU A 31 5.84 -8.67 7.87
C GLU A 31 6.49 -9.78 8.67
N ASP A 32 6.29 -9.72 9.97
CA ASP A 32 6.70 -10.79 10.85
C ASP A 32 5.61 -10.96 11.91
N GLU A 33 5.92 -11.65 13.00
CA GLU A 33 4.91 -11.99 13.99
C GLU A 33 4.35 -10.80 14.72
N THR A 34 5.11 -9.72 14.84
CA THR A 34 4.70 -8.58 15.64
C THR A 34 4.52 -7.29 14.84
N THR A 35 5.08 -7.22 13.66
CA THR A 35 5.17 -5.97 12.91
C THR A 35 4.85 -6.20 11.44
N VAL A 36 4.14 -5.24 10.87
CA VAL A 36 3.90 -5.18 9.43
C VAL A 36 4.48 -3.86 8.94
N THR A 37 5.35 -3.94 7.94
CA THR A 37 5.96 -2.74 7.37
C THR A 37 5.25 -2.39 6.08
N ILE A 38 4.74 -1.18 6.00
CA ILE A 38 4.00 -0.71 4.84
C ILE A 38 4.58 0.59 4.34
N LYS A 39 4.17 0.96 3.13
CA LYS A 39 4.63 2.18 2.50
C LYS A 39 3.51 2.77 1.69
N ASN A 40 3.47 4.09 1.61
CA ASN A 40 2.50 4.81 0.79
C ASN A 40 1.06 4.46 1.13
N GLY A 41 0.72 4.53 2.43
CA GLY A 41 -0.62 4.21 2.88
C GLY A 41 -1.61 5.31 2.59
N LEU A 42 -2.77 4.92 2.06
CA LEU A 42 -3.89 5.82 1.83
C LEU A 42 -5.08 5.29 2.62
N VAL A 43 -5.68 6.14 3.44
CA VAL A 43 -6.92 5.75 4.09
C VAL A 43 -8.04 5.90 3.07
N VAL A 44 -8.96 4.94 3.08
CA VAL A 44 -10.08 4.88 2.15
C VAL A 44 -11.33 5.24 2.92
N PHE A 45 -12.14 6.11 2.35
CA PHE A 45 -13.39 6.50 3.00
C PHE A 45 -14.48 6.64 1.95
N PRO A 46 -15.75 6.46 2.37
CA PRO A 46 -16.84 6.57 1.40
C PRO A 46 -17.08 8.01 1.02
N ASN A 47 -17.36 8.20 -0.26
CA ASN A 47 -17.84 9.48 -0.77
C ASN A 47 -19.33 9.39 -0.98
N GLN A 48 -19.93 10.51 -1.34
CA GLN A 48 -21.28 10.51 -1.84
C GLN A 48 -21.30 9.72 -3.13
N ASN A 49 -22.22 9.41 -3.79
CA ASN A 49 -22.27 8.74 -5.11
C ASN A 49 -21.64 7.36 -5.12
N GLN A 50 -21.50 6.74 -3.93
CA GLN A 50 -21.06 5.35 -3.85
C GLN A 50 -19.65 5.13 -4.40
N THR A 51 -18.82 6.16 -4.38
CA THR A 51 -17.42 6.03 -4.70
C THR A 51 -16.61 6.12 -3.43
N VAL A 52 -15.30 5.98 -3.55
CA VAL A 52 -14.43 6.11 -2.39
C VAL A 52 -13.43 7.23 -2.62
N GLY A 53 -13.06 7.86 -1.52
CA GLY A 53 -12.00 8.86 -1.53
C GLY A 53 -10.78 8.33 -0.84
N PHE A 54 -9.66 9.01 -1.05
CA PHE A 54 -8.38 8.61 -0.50
C PHE A 54 -7.71 9.81 0.15
N ALA A 55 -7.01 9.56 1.24
CA ALA A 55 -6.17 10.57 1.87
C ALA A 55 -4.95 9.88 2.44
N PRO A 56 -3.81 10.58 2.53
CA PRO A 56 -2.64 9.96 3.13
C PRO A 56 -2.94 9.53 4.56
N TRP A 57 -2.56 8.32 4.89
CA TRP A 57 -2.77 7.82 6.24
C TRP A 57 -1.79 8.48 7.21
N ALA A 58 -0.53 8.61 6.79
CA ALA A 58 0.46 9.34 7.57
C ALA A 58 0.65 10.69 6.91
N LEU A 59 0.41 11.75 7.66
CA LEU A 59 0.41 13.08 7.07
C LEU A 59 1.80 13.65 6.86
N VAL A 60 2.74 13.27 7.69
CA VAL A 60 4.06 13.88 7.64
C VAL A 60 5.15 12.81 7.74
N PRO A 61 5.21 11.89 6.76
CA PRO A 61 6.25 10.89 6.80
C PRO A 61 7.58 11.48 6.36
N ASP A 62 8.65 10.84 6.76
CA ASP A 62 9.98 11.19 6.29
C ASP A 62 10.10 10.69 4.86
N LYS A 63 10.29 11.59 3.92
CA LYS A 63 10.32 11.21 2.51
C LYS A 63 11.54 10.38 2.15
N SER A 64 12.60 10.49 2.92
CA SER A 64 13.78 9.67 2.67
C SER A 64 13.62 8.27 3.25
N ASN A 65 12.62 8.07 4.10
CA ASN A 65 12.37 6.77 4.68
C ASN A 65 10.87 6.63 4.91
N PRO A 66 10.11 6.36 3.83
CA PRO A 66 8.66 6.38 3.91
C PRO A 66 8.03 5.14 4.50
N GLU A 67 8.82 4.15 4.90
CA GLU A 67 8.28 2.92 5.44
C GLU A 67 7.78 3.13 6.86
N LEU A 68 6.65 2.54 7.17
CA LEU A 68 6.06 2.60 8.49
C LEU A 68 5.97 1.20 9.07
N ASN A 69 6.41 1.06 10.31
CA ASN A 69 6.31 -0.21 11.01
C ASN A 69 5.04 -0.16 11.87
N VAL A 70 4.08 -0.98 11.49
CA VAL A 70 2.78 -1.00 12.16
C VAL A 70 2.72 -2.21 13.05
N ASN A 71 2.30 -2.00 14.30
CA ASN A 71 2.14 -3.11 15.22
C ASN A 71 0.99 -4.00 14.74
N ARG A 72 1.28 -5.29 14.57
CA ARG A 72 0.28 -6.21 14.03
C ARG A 72 -0.98 -6.27 14.90
N GLN A 73 -0.85 -5.97 16.18
CA GLN A 73 -2.02 -5.96 17.08
C GLN A 73 -3.06 -4.93 16.68
N HIS A 74 -2.68 -3.92 15.92
CA HIS A 74 -3.61 -2.88 15.50
C HIS A 74 -4.25 -3.18 14.15
N ILE A 75 -3.95 -4.33 13.57
CA ILE A 75 -4.49 -4.72 12.27
C ILE A 75 -5.48 -5.84 12.48
N VAL A 76 -6.71 -5.63 12.04
CA VAL A 76 -7.77 -6.63 12.16
C VAL A 76 -7.62 -7.68 11.08
N TYR A 77 -7.40 -7.26 9.84
CA TYR A 77 -7.14 -8.19 8.75
C TYR A 77 -6.35 -7.50 7.64
N ILE A 78 -5.72 -8.33 6.84
CA ILE A 78 -5.02 -7.91 5.63
C ILE A 78 -5.59 -8.73 4.50
N THR A 79 -6.00 -8.07 3.42
CA THR A 79 -6.63 -8.77 2.32
C THR A 79 -6.27 -8.10 1.01
N ASP A 80 -6.67 -8.72 -0.09
CA ASP A 80 -6.46 -8.16 -1.40
C ASP A 80 -7.38 -6.95 -1.61
N VAL A 81 -6.96 -6.08 -2.50
CA VAL A 81 -7.67 -4.84 -2.78
C VAL A 81 -8.57 -5.05 -3.97
N ASP A 82 -9.78 -4.49 -3.89
CA ASP A 82 -10.67 -4.46 -5.05
C ASP A 82 -9.95 -3.89 -6.26
N PRO A 83 -10.08 -4.51 -7.44
CA PRO A 83 -9.34 -4.04 -8.62
C PRO A 83 -9.58 -2.57 -8.97
N GLY A 84 -10.79 -2.08 -8.79
CA GLY A 84 -11.07 -0.67 -9.08
C GLY A 84 -10.34 0.26 -8.14
N VAL A 85 -10.29 -0.11 -6.86
CA VAL A 85 -9.56 0.67 -5.85
C VAL A 85 -8.06 0.58 -6.11
N LYS A 86 -7.58 -0.61 -6.48
CA LYS A 86 -6.17 -0.79 -6.80
C LYS A 86 -5.76 0.08 -7.98
N GLY A 87 -6.65 0.20 -8.98
CA GLY A 87 -6.37 1.07 -10.10
C GLY A 87 -6.22 2.52 -9.69
N LYS A 88 -7.10 2.98 -8.79
CA LYS A 88 -6.99 4.35 -8.30
C LYS A 88 -5.70 4.56 -7.51
N TYR A 89 -5.34 3.59 -6.69
CA TYR A 89 -4.10 3.67 -5.94
C TYR A 89 -2.91 3.79 -6.89
N ASN A 90 -2.92 3.01 -7.97
CA ASN A 90 -1.84 3.05 -8.93
C ASN A 90 -1.80 4.38 -9.67
N GLU A 91 -2.94 5.02 -9.89
CA GLU A 91 -2.95 6.34 -10.50
C GLU A 91 -2.24 7.36 -9.61
N ILE A 92 -2.41 7.22 -8.31
CA ILE A 92 -1.82 8.16 -7.37
C ILE A 92 -0.32 7.94 -7.23
N TYR A 93 0.10 6.69 -7.12
CA TYR A 93 1.50 6.37 -6.83
C TYR A 93 2.23 5.70 -7.99
N GLY A 94 1.52 5.28 -9.01
CA GLY A 94 2.10 4.41 -10.02
C GLY A 94 3.29 5.00 -10.73
N SER A 95 3.22 6.25 -11.11
CA SER A 95 4.33 6.85 -11.83
C SER A 95 5.58 6.96 -10.95
N LYS A 96 5.39 7.04 -9.64
CA LYS A 96 6.52 7.08 -8.74
C LYS A 96 7.12 5.72 -8.51
N LEU A 97 6.26 4.72 -8.53
CA LEU A 97 6.72 3.37 -8.28
C LEU A 97 7.44 2.80 -9.47
N VAL A 98 6.92 3.15 -10.58
CA VAL A 98 7.48 2.61 -11.76
C VAL A 98 8.56 3.44 -12.26
N THR A 99 8.65 4.19 -12.00
CA THR A 99 9.40 4.95 -12.43
C THR A 99 9.87 4.88 -13.34
N PRO A 100 9.90 5.01 -13.44
CA PRO A 100 10.01 5.14 -14.42
C PRO A 100 10.43 4.44 -15.40
N GLU A 101 10.76 3.82 -15.35
CA GLU A 101 11.10 3.12 -16.12
C GLU A 101 10.45 2.69 -16.91
N GLU A 102 9.86 2.64 -16.90
CA GLU A 102 9.17 2.18 -17.54
C GLU A 102 8.56 2.94 -18.27
N LYS A 103 8.50 3.86 -18.17
CA LYS A 103 7.88 4.54 -18.76
C LYS A 103 8.42 4.97 -19.82
N LYS A 104 9.30 4.77 -20.07
CA LYS A 104 9.78 4.91 -20.88
C LYS A 104 9.89 4.06 -21.61
N LEU A 105 9.64 3.41 -21.33
CA LEU A 105 9.59 2.56 -21.78
C LEU A 105 8.75 2.30 -22.36
N ILE A 106 8.29 2.58 -22.38
CA ILE A 106 7.68 2.43 -22.73
C ILE A 106 7.51 2.65 -23.37
N ILE A 107 7.70 2.76 -23.60
CA ILE A 107 7.76 2.95 -23.88
C ILE A 107 7.68 2.92 -24.20
#